data_b8301a48dec594b9b4121c5f61fcbeaa
#
_entry.id   b8301a48dec594b9b4121c5f61fcbeaa
#
_cell.length_a   1.000
_cell.length_b   1.000
_cell.length_c   1.000
_cell.angle_alpha   90.00
_cell.angle_beta   90.00
_cell.angle_gamma   90.00
#
_symmetry.space_group_name_H-M   'P 1'
#
loop_
_entity.id
_entity.type
_entity.pdbx_description
1 polymer ?
#
loop_
_entity_poly.entity_id
_entity_poly.type
_entity_poly.pdbx_seq_one_letter_code
_entity_poly.pdbx_strand_id
1 'polypeptide(L)'
;MTKEIEIHSDKSVVPIEKIRSYLEAMNMASNLTKAEVNQFIEIASAYGLNPFKREIYASKYGSNFSIIVGFETYLKRAERSGKLAGWSVNTSGTIDWSNIMASDLCATITIYRKDWNYPFIHSVYFSEYVQRKNDGTPNKFWREKPYTMIKKVAMAQGFRLCFSDENGGLPYTSERSEEHTSEL
;
A
#
# COMPACT_ATOMS: atom_id res chain seq x y z
N MET A 1 3.85 26.29 -38.74
CA MET A 1 4.14 26.42 -37.29
C MET A 1 3.89 25.09 -36.67
N THR A 2 4.91 24.27 -36.55
CA THR A 2 4.85 22.94 -35.93
C THR A 2 5.02 23.15 -34.43
N LYS A 3 3.94 22.85 -33.65
CA LYS A 3 4.04 22.83 -32.18
C LYS A 3 4.89 21.61 -31.82
N GLU A 4 6.07 21.84 -31.29
CA GLU A 4 6.85 20.82 -30.58
C GLU A 4 6.06 20.39 -29.35
N ILE A 5 5.74 19.12 -29.31
CA ILE A 5 5.19 18.48 -28.11
C ILE A 5 6.38 18.30 -27.16
N GLU A 6 6.51 19.16 -26.16
CA GLU A 6 7.42 18.93 -25.06
C GLU A 6 6.96 17.64 -24.32
N ILE A 7 7.68 16.56 -24.58
CA ILE A 7 7.58 15.35 -23.76
C ILE A 7 8.23 15.71 -22.42
N HIS A 8 7.41 16.04 -21.43
CA HIS A 8 7.87 16.09 -20.04
C HIS A 8 8.39 14.70 -19.67
N SER A 9 9.69 14.52 -19.77
CA SER A 9 10.37 13.35 -19.21
C SER A 9 10.11 13.36 -17.70
N ASP A 10 9.30 12.43 -17.26
CA ASP A 10 9.01 12.23 -15.84
C ASP A 10 10.33 11.91 -15.12
N LYS A 11 10.87 12.92 -14.41
CA LYS A 11 12.13 12.84 -13.63
C LYS A 11 12.04 11.89 -12.44
N SER A 12 11.00 11.07 -12.33
CA SER A 12 10.74 10.17 -11.21
C SER A 12 11.29 8.75 -11.39
N VAL A 13 11.74 8.37 -12.59
CA VAL A 13 12.25 7.02 -12.85
C VAL A 13 13.61 6.84 -12.18
N VAL A 14 13.66 6.00 -11.15
CA VAL A 14 14.93 5.63 -10.51
C VAL A 14 15.69 4.69 -11.44
N PRO A 15 16.96 4.97 -11.78
CA PRO A 15 17.76 4.07 -12.60
C PRO A 15 17.86 2.66 -11.97
N ILE A 16 17.76 1.64 -12.78
CA ILE A 16 17.80 0.22 -12.37
C ILE A 16 19.02 -0.08 -11.47
N GLU A 17 20.19 0.45 -11.84
CA GLU A 17 21.42 0.27 -11.06
C GLU A 17 21.32 0.85 -9.65
N LYS A 18 20.63 1.98 -9.47
CA LYS A 18 20.37 2.53 -8.12
C LYS A 18 19.43 1.64 -7.30
N ILE A 19 18.41 1.05 -7.93
CA ILE A 19 17.51 0.12 -7.23
C ILE A 19 18.29 -1.12 -6.80
N ARG A 20 19.15 -1.65 -7.66
CA ARG A 20 20.03 -2.79 -7.34
C ARG A 20 20.96 -2.46 -6.17
N SER A 21 21.65 -1.33 -6.23
CA SER A 21 22.52 -0.87 -5.14
C SER A 21 21.76 -0.68 -3.81
N TYR A 22 20.50 -0.26 -3.86
CA TYR A 22 19.66 -0.17 -2.67
C TYR A 22 19.41 -1.54 -2.03
N LEU A 23 19.05 -2.55 -2.83
CA LEU A 23 18.81 -3.91 -2.32
C LEU A 23 20.06 -4.52 -1.71
N GLU A 24 21.24 -4.26 -2.31
CA GLU A 24 22.54 -4.71 -1.80
C GLU A 24 22.89 -4.01 -0.47
N ALA A 25 22.74 -2.68 -0.42
CA ALA A 25 23.04 -1.89 0.79
C ALA A 25 22.13 -2.24 1.98
N MET A 26 20.90 -2.63 1.73
CA MET A 26 19.95 -3.05 2.76
C MET A 26 20.10 -4.51 3.19
N ASN A 27 21.13 -5.22 2.70
CA ASN A 27 21.33 -6.66 2.91
C ASN A 27 20.12 -7.54 2.49
N MET A 28 19.22 -6.98 1.69
CA MET A 28 18.04 -7.70 1.22
C MET A 28 18.39 -8.65 0.07
N ALA A 29 19.40 -8.29 -0.72
CA ALA A 29 19.87 -9.11 -1.83
C ALA A 29 20.38 -10.49 -1.39
N SER A 30 20.91 -10.61 -0.16
CA SER A 30 21.39 -11.90 0.38
C SER A 30 20.26 -12.90 0.67
N ASN A 31 19.04 -12.40 0.91
CA ASN A 31 17.88 -13.22 1.22
C ASN A 31 16.95 -13.44 0.02
N LEU A 32 17.18 -12.74 -1.08
CA LEU A 32 16.38 -12.82 -2.30
C LEU A 32 17.10 -13.62 -3.39
N THR A 33 16.36 -14.40 -4.14
CA THR A 33 16.87 -15.03 -5.36
C THR A 33 17.06 -13.98 -6.46
N LYS A 34 17.86 -14.29 -7.48
CA LYS A 34 18.03 -13.42 -8.64
C LYS A 34 16.71 -13.08 -9.34
N ALA A 35 15.79 -14.05 -9.39
CA ALA A 35 14.46 -13.86 -9.97
C ALA A 35 13.63 -12.84 -9.16
N GLU A 36 13.63 -12.95 -7.83
CA GLU A 36 12.93 -12.02 -6.93
C GLU A 36 13.51 -10.60 -7.01
N VAL A 37 14.84 -10.48 -7.08
CA VAL A 37 15.51 -9.17 -7.28
C VAL A 37 15.08 -8.55 -8.61
N ASN A 38 15.10 -9.31 -9.69
CA ASN A 38 14.70 -8.82 -11.01
C ASN A 38 13.21 -8.41 -11.01
N GLN A 39 12.33 -9.23 -10.44
CA GLN A 39 10.90 -8.90 -10.33
C GLN A 39 10.68 -7.60 -9.54
N PHE A 40 11.39 -7.39 -8.44
CA PHE A 40 11.32 -6.15 -7.67
C PHE A 40 11.75 -4.93 -8.51
N ILE A 41 12.87 -5.06 -9.24
CA ILE A 41 13.40 -3.99 -10.09
C ILE A 41 12.43 -3.66 -11.22
N GLU A 42 11.88 -4.66 -11.89
CA GLU A 42 10.93 -4.50 -12.99
C GLU A 42 9.65 -3.77 -12.51
N ILE A 43 9.08 -4.20 -11.38
CA ILE A 43 7.89 -3.55 -10.80
C ILE A 43 8.21 -2.12 -10.37
N ALA A 44 9.32 -1.90 -9.65
CA ALA A 44 9.73 -0.57 -9.23
C ALA A 44 9.90 0.38 -10.43
N SER A 45 10.55 -0.09 -11.51
CA SER A 45 10.74 0.67 -12.74
C SER A 45 9.42 0.92 -13.49
N ALA A 46 8.61 -0.13 -13.69
CA ALA A 46 7.37 -0.03 -14.46
C ALA A 46 6.37 0.97 -13.85
N TYR A 47 6.35 1.05 -12.53
CA TYR A 47 5.45 1.96 -11.81
C TYR A 47 6.12 3.24 -11.30
N GLY A 48 7.40 3.48 -11.61
CA GLY A 48 8.14 4.66 -11.14
C GLY A 48 8.21 4.75 -9.61
N LEU A 49 8.31 3.60 -8.93
CA LEU A 49 8.35 3.52 -7.47
C LEU A 49 9.79 3.64 -6.96
N ASN A 50 10.03 4.52 -6.01
CA ASN A 50 11.35 4.80 -5.47
C ASN A 50 11.55 4.11 -4.11
N PRO A 51 12.39 3.06 -4.01
CA PRO A 51 12.64 2.37 -2.74
C PRO A 51 13.35 3.27 -1.72
N PHE A 52 14.17 4.23 -2.14
CA PHE A 52 14.81 5.20 -1.24
C PHE A 52 13.81 6.15 -0.58
N LYS A 53 12.67 6.41 -1.24
CA LYS A 53 11.55 7.19 -0.68
C LYS A 53 10.54 6.33 0.07
N ARG A 54 10.87 5.07 0.28
CA ARG A 54 9.99 4.10 0.94
C ARG A 54 8.65 3.90 0.24
N GLU A 55 8.64 4.01 -1.09
CA GLU A 55 7.43 3.81 -1.89
C GLU A 55 7.17 2.33 -2.19
N ILE A 56 8.22 1.51 -2.20
CA ILE A 56 8.16 0.06 -2.46
C ILE A 56 9.15 -0.68 -1.57
N TYR A 57 8.76 -1.87 -1.13
CA TYR A 57 9.56 -2.75 -0.28
C TYR A 57 9.50 -4.18 -0.79
N ALA A 58 10.58 -4.92 -0.58
CA ALA A 58 10.59 -6.37 -0.67
C ALA A 58 10.44 -6.96 0.74
N SER A 59 9.60 -7.96 0.89
CA SER A 59 9.46 -8.74 2.12
C SER A 59 9.59 -10.20 1.78
N LYS A 60 10.36 -10.95 2.58
CA LYS A 60 10.47 -12.39 2.44
C LYS A 60 10.39 -13.05 3.79
N TYR A 61 9.45 -13.97 3.94
CA TYR A 61 9.27 -14.77 5.14
C TYR A 61 9.27 -16.25 4.77
N GLY A 62 10.32 -16.96 5.16
CA GLY A 62 10.55 -18.34 4.67
C GLY A 62 10.71 -18.36 3.15
N SER A 63 9.85 -19.10 2.47
CA SER A 63 9.78 -19.16 0.99
C SER A 63 8.90 -18.08 0.38
N ASN A 64 8.06 -17.41 1.16
CA ASN A 64 7.09 -16.44 0.66
C ASN A 64 7.76 -15.09 0.41
N PHE A 65 7.82 -14.70 -0.87
CA PHE A 65 8.30 -13.40 -1.32
C PHE A 65 7.11 -12.52 -1.67
N SER A 66 7.12 -11.29 -1.18
CA SER A 66 6.08 -10.29 -1.46
C SER A 66 6.69 -8.94 -1.76
N ILE A 67 6.10 -8.24 -2.71
CA ILE A 67 6.43 -6.86 -3.03
C ILE A 67 5.30 -5.99 -2.48
N ILE A 68 5.66 -5.04 -1.61
CA ILE A 68 4.74 -4.24 -0.83
C ILE A 68 4.92 -2.78 -1.19
N VAL A 69 3.82 -2.07 -1.37
CA VAL A 69 3.80 -0.61 -1.57
C VAL A 69 3.36 0.07 -0.27
N GLY A 70 4.06 1.12 0.14
CA GLY A 70 3.65 1.93 1.28
C GLY A 70 2.31 2.63 0.97
N PHE A 71 1.37 2.66 1.93
CA PHE A 71 0.05 3.30 1.72
C PHE A 71 0.17 4.79 1.35
N GLU A 72 1.21 5.46 1.82
CA GLU A 72 1.51 6.86 1.47
C GLU A 72 1.76 7.05 -0.02
N THR A 73 2.15 6.00 -0.74
CA THR A 73 2.37 6.04 -2.19
C THR A 73 1.07 6.28 -2.93
N TYR A 74 -0.01 5.64 -2.50
CA TYR A 74 -1.34 5.86 -3.08
C TYR A 74 -1.83 7.30 -2.86
N LEU A 75 -1.62 7.84 -1.65
CA LEU A 75 -1.94 9.22 -1.33
C LEU A 75 -1.13 10.20 -2.19
N LYS A 76 0.20 10.03 -2.28
CA LYS A 76 1.07 10.87 -3.11
C LYS A 76 0.66 10.88 -4.58
N ARG A 77 0.22 9.73 -5.12
CA ARG A 77 -0.28 9.65 -6.50
C ARG A 77 -1.61 10.38 -6.66
N ALA A 78 -2.52 10.23 -5.71
CA ALA A 78 -3.77 10.98 -5.68
C ALA A 78 -3.53 12.51 -5.63
N GLU A 79 -2.55 12.97 -4.83
CA GLU A 79 -2.15 14.39 -4.78
C GLU A 79 -1.57 14.86 -6.13
N ARG A 80 -0.66 14.07 -6.74
CA ARG A 80 -0.03 14.40 -8.04
C ARG A 80 -1.03 14.46 -9.18
N SER A 81 -2.14 13.70 -9.11
CA SER A 81 -3.19 13.74 -10.14
C SER A 81 -3.88 15.12 -10.24
N GLY A 82 -3.72 15.95 -9.20
CA GLY A 82 -4.40 17.25 -9.10
C GLY A 82 -5.91 17.15 -8.82
N LYS A 83 -6.47 15.94 -8.83
CA LYS A 83 -7.90 15.67 -8.65
C LYS A 83 -8.31 15.59 -7.17
N LEU A 84 -7.38 15.36 -6.23
CA LEU A 84 -7.67 15.30 -4.81
C LEU A 84 -8.07 16.69 -4.29
N ALA A 85 -9.27 16.80 -3.68
CA ALA A 85 -9.74 18.02 -3.02
C ALA A 85 -9.53 17.95 -1.50
N GLY A 86 -9.61 16.76 -0.91
CA GLY A 86 -9.40 16.56 0.52
C GLY A 86 -9.80 15.14 0.93
N TRP A 87 -9.50 14.80 2.17
CA TRP A 87 -9.89 13.51 2.74
C TRP A 87 -9.92 13.54 4.27
N SER A 88 -10.62 12.59 4.85
CA SER A 88 -10.62 12.33 6.29
C SER A 88 -10.75 10.84 6.56
N VAL A 89 -10.24 10.38 7.71
CA VAL A 89 -10.42 9.01 8.19
C VAL A 89 -10.83 9.02 9.65
N ASN A 90 -11.95 8.37 9.94
CA ASN A 90 -12.53 8.28 11.27
C ASN A 90 -12.67 6.81 11.69
N THR A 91 -12.73 6.58 12.97
CA THR A 91 -13.03 5.24 13.53
C THR A 91 -14.26 5.32 14.41
N SER A 92 -15.05 4.26 14.40
CA SER A 92 -16.21 4.04 15.27
C SER A 92 -16.20 2.59 15.78
N GLY A 93 -16.99 2.31 16.81
CA GLY A 93 -17.06 0.98 17.41
C GLY A 93 -15.90 0.66 18.34
N THR A 94 -15.89 -0.58 18.82
CA THR A 94 -14.99 -1.09 19.85
C THR A 94 -14.41 -2.45 19.46
N ILE A 95 -13.41 -2.91 20.23
CA ILE A 95 -12.81 -4.23 20.04
C ILE A 95 -13.25 -5.12 21.19
N ASP A 96 -13.84 -6.27 20.85
CA ASP A 96 -14.01 -7.36 21.78
C ASP A 96 -12.77 -8.26 21.74
N TRP A 97 -11.90 -8.10 22.73
CA TRP A 97 -10.67 -8.89 22.81
C TRP A 97 -10.91 -10.35 23.21
N SER A 98 -12.08 -10.69 23.72
CA SER A 98 -12.47 -12.07 24.04
C SER A 98 -13.01 -12.80 22.80
N ASN A 99 -13.64 -12.04 21.88
CA ASN A 99 -14.15 -12.53 20.61
C ASN A 99 -13.93 -11.50 19.51
N ILE A 100 -12.76 -11.54 18.88
CA ILE A 100 -12.37 -10.57 17.86
C ILE A 100 -13.36 -10.49 16.70
N MET A 101 -14.00 -11.61 16.34
CA MET A 101 -15.00 -11.63 15.27
C MET A 101 -16.30 -10.89 15.62
N ALA A 102 -16.56 -10.67 16.92
CA ALA A 102 -17.66 -9.85 17.38
C ALA A 102 -17.30 -8.35 17.51
N SER A 103 -16.06 -7.98 17.22
CA SER A 103 -15.64 -6.59 17.22
C SER A 103 -16.36 -5.80 16.12
N ASP A 104 -16.88 -4.64 16.47
CA ASP A 104 -17.51 -3.70 15.54
C ASP A 104 -16.63 -2.48 15.20
N LEU A 105 -15.37 -2.48 15.65
CA LEU A 105 -14.43 -1.43 15.29
C LEU A 105 -14.32 -1.33 13.76
N CYS A 106 -14.62 -0.14 13.25
CA CYS A 106 -14.64 0.19 11.85
C CYS A 106 -13.82 1.47 11.62
N ALA A 107 -13.08 1.52 10.50
CA ALA A 107 -12.48 2.73 10.01
C ALA A 107 -13.14 3.13 8.69
N THR A 108 -13.59 4.38 8.60
CA THR A 108 -14.22 4.94 7.41
C THR A 108 -13.36 6.07 6.87
N ILE A 109 -12.94 5.95 5.61
CA ILE A 109 -12.30 7.04 4.88
C ILE A 109 -13.32 7.73 3.98
N THR A 110 -13.27 9.05 3.97
CA THR A 110 -14.03 9.91 3.04
C THR A 110 -13.02 10.68 2.21
N ILE A 111 -13.13 10.58 0.88
CA ILE A 111 -12.24 11.24 -0.07
C ILE A 111 -13.08 12.13 -0.97
N TYR A 112 -12.66 13.38 -1.12
CA TYR A 112 -13.28 14.37 -1.99
C TYR A 112 -12.40 14.57 -3.23
N ARG A 113 -12.98 14.35 -4.42
CA ARG A 113 -12.33 14.64 -5.69
C ARG A 113 -12.91 15.92 -6.27
N LYS A 114 -12.06 16.71 -6.95
CA LYS A 114 -12.48 17.95 -7.62
C LYS A 114 -13.35 17.70 -8.86
N ASP A 115 -13.26 16.51 -9.43
CA ASP A 115 -13.98 16.07 -10.64
C ASP A 115 -15.21 15.23 -10.34
N TRP A 116 -15.57 15.03 -9.05
CA TRP A 116 -16.76 14.32 -8.62
C TRP A 116 -17.72 15.19 -7.83
N ASN A 117 -19.02 14.97 -7.98
CA ASN A 117 -20.06 15.70 -7.24
C ASN A 117 -20.27 15.18 -5.81
N TYR A 118 -19.91 13.92 -5.55
CA TYR A 118 -20.11 13.26 -4.27
C TYR A 118 -18.79 12.71 -3.74
N PRO A 119 -18.62 12.68 -2.41
CA PRO A 119 -17.44 12.06 -1.83
C PRO A 119 -17.43 10.55 -2.07
N PHE A 120 -16.23 9.98 -2.21
CA PHE A 120 -16.01 8.55 -2.13
C PHE A 120 -15.91 8.18 -0.65
N ILE A 121 -16.72 7.19 -0.22
CA ILE A 121 -16.72 6.70 1.17
C ILE A 121 -16.43 5.21 1.15
N HIS A 122 -15.48 4.78 1.99
CA HIS A 122 -15.11 3.39 2.10
C HIS A 122 -14.86 3.02 3.56
N SER A 123 -15.41 1.89 3.99
CA SER A 123 -15.32 1.40 5.36
C SER A 123 -14.66 0.03 5.41
N VAL A 124 -13.85 -0.19 6.41
CA VAL A 124 -13.18 -1.47 6.69
C VAL A 124 -13.35 -1.85 8.14
N TYR A 125 -13.55 -3.13 8.41
CA TYR A 125 -13.81 -3.66 9.75
C TYR A 125 -12.56 -4.34 10.31
N PHE A 126 -12.28 -4.08 11.58
CA PHE A 126 -11.12 -4.64 12.28
C PHE A 126 -11.08 -6.17 12.24
N SER A 127 -12.24 -6.81 12.44
CA SER A 127 -12.37 -8.28 12.45
C SER A 127 -11.90 -8.94 11.15
N GLU A 128 -12.01 -8.24 10.00
CA GLU A 128 -11.63 -8.73 8.68
C GLU A 128 -10.12 -8.60 8.39
N TYR A 129 -9.47 -7.57 8.96
CA TYR A 129 -8.09 -7.21 8.60
C TYR A 129 -7.06 -7.45 9.69
N VAL A 130 -7.50 -7.82 10.90
CA VAL A 130 -6.58 -8.05 12.01
C VAL A 130 -5.64 -9.21 11.71
N GLN A 131 -4.36 -8.92 11.54
CA GLN A 131 -3.35 -9.94 11.31
C GLN A 131 -3.07 -10.72 12.59
N ARG A 132 -3.04 -12.05 12.47
CA ARG A 132 -2.88 -12.97 13.58
C ARG A 132 -1.57 -13.74 13.47
N LYS A 133 -1.06 -14.15 14.61
CA LYS A 133 0.03 -15.12 14.71
C LYS A 133 -0.50 -16.54 14.49
N ASN A 134 0.41 -17.50 14.43
CA ASN A 134 0.08 -18.93 14.31
C ASN A 134 -0.79 -19.46 15.47
N ASP A 135 -0.75 -18.81 16.62
CA ASP A 135 -1.58 -19.13 17.80
C ASP A 135 -2.99 -18.51 17.75
N GLY A 136 -3.34 -17.83 16.64
CA GLY A 136 -4.62 -17.16 16.45
C GLY A 136 -4.73 -15.80 17.13
N THR A 137 -3.76 -15.38 17.95
CA THR A 137 -3.78 -14.06 18.60
C THR A 137 -3.34 -12.96 17.65
N PRO A 138 -3.86 -11.72 17.79
CA PRO A 138 -3.39 -10.60 17.01
C PRO A 138 -1.89 -10.38 17.15
N ASN A 139 -1.21 -10.04 16.05
CA ASN A 139 0.19 -9.68 16.12
C ASN A 139 0.40 -8.42 16.97
N LYS A 140 1.67 -8.12 17.30
CA LYS A 140 2.03 -7.02 18.21
C LYS A 140 1.43 -5.67 17.78
N PHE A 141 1.51 -5.34 16.49
CA PHE A 141 1.05 -4.04 16.00
C PHE A 141 -0.48 -3.90 16.09
N TRP A 142 -1.20 -4.95 15.70
CA TRP A 142 -2.66 -4.97 15.75
C TRP A 142 -3.20 -4.99 17.18
N ARG A 143 -2.43 -5.54 18.13
CA ARG A 143 -2.81 -5.52 19.56
C ARG A 143 -2.51 -4.18 20.22
N GLU A 144 -1.35 -3.57 19.94
CA GLU A 144 -0.91 -2.34 20.61
C GLU A 144 -1.49 -1.07 19.98
N LYS A 145 -1.76 -1.09 18.66
CA LYS A 145 -2.18 0.08 17.89
C LYS A 145 -3.32 -0.22 16.91
N PRO A 146 -4.42 -0.86 17.38
CA PRO A 146 -5.48 -1.34 16.49
C PRO A 146 -6.13 -0.22 15.67
N TYR A 147 -6.41 0.92 16.29
CA TYR A 147 -7.00 2.08 15.60
C TYR A 147 -6.09 2.65 14.51
N THR A 148 -4.78 2.66 14.75
CA THR A 148 -3.81 3.09 13.74
C THR A 148 -3.75 2.10 12.59
N MET A 149 -3.75 0.81 12.89
CA MET A 149 -3.65 -0.23 11.88
C MET A 149 -4.88 -0.24 10.97
N ILE A 150 -6.09 -0.21 11.55
CA ILE A 150 -7.30 -0.23 10.73
C ILE A 150 -7.47 1.05 9.89
N LYS A 151 -7.04 2.22 10.40
CA LYS A 151 -7.00 3.46 9.61
C LYS A 151 -6.05 3.35 8.41
N LYS A 152 -4.89 2.70 8.57
CA LYS A 152 -3.96 2.46 7.43
C LYS A 152 -4.61 1.61 6.34
N VAL A 153 -5.34 0.55 6.74
CA VAL A 153 -6.09 -0.27 5.78
C VAL A 153 -7.13 0.56 5.03
N ALA A 154 -7.94 1.34 5.76
CA ALA A 154 -8.95 2.21 5.16
C ALA A 154 -8.33 3.22 4.17
N MET A 155 -7.20 3.84 4.54
CA MET A 155 -6.49 4.78 3.68
C MET A 155 -5.94 4.10 2.42
N ALA A 156 -5.27 2.96 2.58
CA ALA A 156 -4.70 2.21 1.46
C ALA A 156 -5.77 1.81 0.44
N GLN A 157 -6.86 1.20 0.92
CA GLN A 157 -7.95 0.77 0.05
C GLN A 157 -8.73 1.95 -0.54
N GLY A 158 -9.04 2.95 0.28
CA GLY A 158 -9.78 4.12 -0.17
C GLY A 158 -9.09 4.86 -1.30
N PHE A 159 -7.80 5.18 -1.16
CA PHE A 159 -7.05 5.84 -2.22
C PHE A 159 -6.84 4.95 -3.44
N ARG A 160 -6.65 3.64 -3.27
CA ARG A 160 -6.51 2.70 -4.38
C ARG A 160 -7.79 2.62 -5.22
N LEU A 161 -8.95 2.55 -4.59
CA LEU A 161 -10.25 2.46 -5.26
C LEU A 161 -10.68 3.80 -5.87
N CYS A 162 -10.57 4.88 -5.09
CA CYS A 162 -10.99 6.23 -5.52
C CYS A 162 -10.14 6.78 -6.68
N PHE A 163 -8.86 6.40 -6.73
CA PHE A 163 -7.89 6.81 -7.76
C PHE A 163 -7.36 5.59 -8.52
N SER A 164 -8.26 4.77 -9.02
CA SER A 164 -7.93 3.52 -9.71
C SER A 164 -7.06 3.73 -10.97
N ASP A 165 -7.24 4.84 -11.67
CA ASP A 165 -6.44 5.17 -12.85
C ASP A 165 -4.97 5.44 -12.50
N GLU A 166 -4.73 6.10 -11.36
CA GLU A 166 -3.39 6.44 -10.88
C GLU A 166 -2.73 5.28 -10.11
N ASN A 167 -3.54 4.42 -9.48
CA ASN A 167 -3.09 3.37 -8.55
C ASN A 167 -3.32 1.94 -9.06
N GLY A 168 -4.01 1.78 -10.18
CA GLY A 168 -4.29 0.46 -10.75
C GLY A 168 -3.02 -0.31 -11.07
N GLY A 169 -3.03 -1.61 -10.79
CA GLY A 169 -1.88 -2.50 -11.02
C GLY A 169 -0.72 -2.39 -10.02
N LEU A 170 -0.72 -1.40 -9.11
CA LEU A 170 0.27 -1.36 -8.05
C LEU A 170 0.16 -2.58 -7.12
N PRO A 171 1.29 -3.11 -6.63
CA PRO A 171 1.29 -4.13 -5.58
C PRO A 171 0.49 -3.68 -4.36
N TYR A 172 -0.02 -4.63 -3.59
CA TYR A 172 -0.78 -4.34 -2.38
C TYR A 172 0.10 -3.81 -1.24
N THR A 173 -0.54 -3.20 -0.24
CA THR A 173 0.11 -2.87 1.04
C THR A 173 0.31 -4.14 1.88
N SER A 174 1.16 -4.05 2.92
CA SER A 174 1.47 -5.18 3.81
C SER A 174 0.25 -5.78 4.48
N GLU A 175 -0.78 -4.98 4.71
CA GLU A 175 -2.01 -5.39 5.38
C GLU A 175 -2.87 -6.33 4.52
N ARG A 176 -2.60 -6.40 3.21
CA ARG A 176 -3.35 -7.24 2.25
C ARG A 176 -2.48 -8.26 1.52
N SER A 177 -1.16 -8.22 1.65
CA SER A 177 -0.26 -9.14 0.94
C SER A 177 -0.42 -10.59 1.37
N GLU A 178 -1.01 -10.85 2.55
CA GLU A 178 -1.23 -12.20 3.09
C GLU A 178 -2.49 -12.88 2.53
N GLU A 179 -3.46 -12.12 1.98
CA GLU A 179 -4.69 -12.69 1.41
C GLU A 179 -4.43 -13.52 0.14
N HIS A 180 -3.40 -13.18 -0.65
CA HIS A 180 -3.09 -13.87 -1.91
C HIS A 180 -2.21 -15.12 -1.74
N THR A 181 -1.65 -15.38 -0.58
CA THR A 181 -0.84 -16.58 -0.34
C THR A 181 -1.67 -17.81 0.04
N SER A 182 -2.95 -17.65 0.31
CA SER A 182 -3.88 -18.73 0.67
C SER A 182 -4.71 -19.27 -0.51
N GLU A 183 -4.62 -18.67 -1.71
CA GLU A 183 -5.41 -19.05 -2.88
C GLU A 183 -4.60 -19.73 -4.02
N LEU A 184 -3.33 -20.05 -3.79
CA LEU A 184 -2.46 -20.81 -4.67
C LEU A 184 -1.94 -22.05 -3.94
#